data_2ec0debe9fe5366755f7039ba3e6c58e
#
_entry.id   2ec0debe9fe5366755f7039ba3e6c58e
#
_cell.length_a   1.000
_cell.length_b   1.000
_cell.length_c   1.000
_cell.angle_alpha   90.00
_cell.angle_beta   90.00
_cell.angle_gamma   90.00
#
_symmetry.space_group_name_H-M   'P 1'
#
loop_
_entity.id
_entity.type
_entity.pdbx_description
1 polymer ?
#
loop_
_entity_poly.entity_id
_entity_poly.type
_entity_poly.pdbx_seq_one_letter_code
_entity_poly.pdbx_strand_id
1 'polypeptide(L)'
;MTKLATSINRLAFDLFPKLSRAQPGNLVFSPASISFALSMTWGGADGQTAKEMQQVLHFESSSSEVMEASGKLIAALTDRSRPITFRVANQLFGEKTYPFEPSFLSQTARAFGAPMQQVNFKTAHEPTRRLINEWVEQQTENRIQNLIPNRGVDSETRLVLVNAVYFLGDWAAPFDKQRTQPNPFHLSPSNTISVPTMSRTGSYRIASKDGVTALELPYEGNDLSMIIVLPDAVDGLDAALSSMDETRWRELTNGLSHESVWVSIPSFKLEPSAPMRLSTPLRELGMRTAFDRRNANFSKIANPPNPQDRLYISE
;
A
#
# COMPACT_ATOMS: atom_id res chain seq x y z
N MET A 1 -1.85 17.16 -5.08
CA MET A 1 -1.69 15.74 -5.47
C MET A 1 -0.23 15.38 -5.74
N THR A 2 0.53 16.14 -6.51
CA THR A 2 1.95 15.82 -6.85
C THR A 2 2.84 15.59 -5.63
N LYS A 3 2.77 16.44 -4.58
CA LYS A 3 3.54 16.26 -3.35
C LYS A 3 3.21 14.94 -2.63
N LEU A 4 1.92 14.58 -2.53
CA LEU A 4 1.50 13.32 -1.91
C LEU A 4 1.99 12.11 -2.72
N ALA A 5 1.90 12.14 -4.05
CA ALA A 5 2.41 11.07 -4.89
C ALA A 5 3.93 10.87 -4.71
N THR A 6 4.70 11.97 -4.66
CA THR A 6 6.13 11.92 -4.36
C THR A 6 6.40 11.30 -2.97
N SER A 7 5.63 11.68 -1.94
CA SER A 7 5.75 11.10 -0.60
C SER A 7 5.47 9.59 -0.60
N ILE A 8 4.41 9.16 -1.31
CA ILE A 8 4.06 7.73 -1.46
C ILE A 8 5.18 6.96 -2.16
N ASN A 9 5.76 7.53 -3.23
CA ASN A 9 6.86 6.89 -3.94
C ASN A 9 8.12 6.77 -3.08
N ARG A 10 8.50 7.83 -2.36
CA ARG A 10 9.65 7.80 -1.43
C ARG A 10 9.45 6.72 -0.37
N LEU A 11 8.28 6.69 0.26
CA LEU A 11 7.93 5.64 1.24
C LEU A 11 8.02 4.23 0.62
N ALA A 12 7.60 4.06 -0.64
CA ALA A 12 7.70 2.79 -1.35
C ALA A 12 9.14 2.30 -1.47
N PHE A 13 10.04 3.18 -1.91
CA PHE A 13 11.46 2.85 -2.07
C PHE A 13 12.19 2.67 -0.74
N ASP A 14 11.80 3.36 0.32
CA ASP A 14 12.34 3.15 1.66
C ASP A 14 11.90 1.83 2.30
N LEU A 15 10.62 1.47 2.10
CA LEU A 15 10.04 0.24 2.66
C LEU A 15 10.49 -1.01 1.89
N PHE A 16 10.59 -0.93 0.57
CA PHE A 16 10.85 -2.09 -0.29
C PHE A 16 12.08 -2.91 0.15
N PRO A 17 13.28 -2.32 0.33
CA PRO A 17 14.47 -3.09 0.73
C PRO A 17 14.37 -3.68 2.13
N LYS A 18 13.57 -3.10 3.03
CA LYS A 18 13.33 -3.63 4.37
C LYS A 18 12.37 -4.80 4.35
N LEU A 19 11.32 -4.69 3.55
CA LEU A 19 10.31 -5.74 3.40
C LEU A 19 10.88 -6.96 2.66
N SER A 20 11.68 -6.76 1.62
CA SER A 20 12.32 -7.85 0.87
C SER A 20 13.32 -8.64 1.71
N ARG A 21 14.02 -7.98 2.65
CA ARG A 21 14.90 -8.68 3.61
C ARG A 21 14.11 -9.47 4.66
N ALA A 22 12.97 -8.93 5.11
CA ALA A 22 12.12 -9.59 6.10
C ALA A 22 11.36 -10.79 5.51
N GLN A 23 11.03 -10.73 4.22
CA GLN A 23 10.28 -11.76 3.50
C GLN A 23 10.95 -12.02 2.14
N PRO A 24 11.91 -12.97 2.08
CA PRO A 24 12.56 -13.35 0.83
C PRO A 24 11.58 -13.94 -0.19
N GLY A 25 11.80 -13.68 -1.47
CA GLY A 25 10.97 -14.16 -2.58
C GLY A 25 10.06 -13.07 -3.15
N ASN A 26 8.92 -13.49 -3.68
CA ASN A 26 7.99 -12.57 -4.30
C ASN A 26 7.34 -11.65 -3.26
N LEU A 27 7.38 -10.35 -3.52
CA LEU A 27 6.85 -9.33 -2.64
C LEU A 27 5.79 -8.50 -3.36
N VAL A 28 4.65 -8.29 -2.73
CA VAL A 28 3.62 -7.35 -3.18
C VAL A 28 3.10 -6.54 -2.00
N PHE A 29 3.06 -5.23 -2.13
CA PHE A 29 2.45 -4.32 -1.15
C PHE A 29 1.94 -3.06 -1.84
N SER A 30 1.07 -2.32 -1.17
CA SER A 30 0.50 -1.07 -1.67
C SER A 30 1.03 0.12 -0.85
N PRO A 31 2.02 0.87 -1.35
CA PRO A 31 2.52 2.06 -0.67
C PRO A 31 1.44 3.13 -0.47
N ALA A 32 0.53 3.27 -1.44
CA ALA A 32 -0.59 4.19 -1.32
C ALA A 32 -1.53 3.81 -0.16
N SER A 33 -1.87 2.53 -0.03
CA SER A 33 -2.68 2.00 1.07
C SER A 33 -2.05 2.28 2.43
N ILE A 34 -0.76 1.98 2.56
CA ILE A 34 0.03 2.24 3.79
C ILE A 34 0.04 3.75 4.10
N SER A 35 0.30 4.58 3.09
CA SER A 35 0.33 6.04 3.24
C SER A 35 -1.04 6.60 3.65
N PHE A 36 -2.15 6.11 3.08
CA PHE A 36 -3.50 6.53 3.47
C PHE A 36 -3.81 6.17 4.92
N ALA A 37 -3.57 4.92 5.33
CA ALA A 37 -3.80 4.48 6.69
C ALA A 37 -2.96 5.28 7.70
N LEU A 38 -1.67 5.44 7.43
CA LEU A 38 -0.77 6.18 8.31
C LEU A 38 -1.01 7.69 8.29
N SER A 39 -1.54 8.27 7.20
CA SER A 39 -1.92 9.69 7.19
C SER A 39 -3.13 9.97 8.10
N MET A 40 -4.10 9.05 8.18
CA MET A 40 -5.19 9.15 9.16
C MET A 40 -4.63 9.11 10.60
N THR A 41 -3.76 8.16 10.89
CA THR A 41 -3.13 8.00 12.22
C THR A 41 -2.28 9.23 12.56
N TRP A 42 -1.51 9.74 11.60
CA TRP A 42 -0.68 10.95 11.76
C TRP A 42 -1.53 12.20 12.03
N GLY A 43 -2.71 12.30 11.42
CA GLY A 43 -3.67 13.37 11.70
C GLY A 43 -4.07 13.47 13.17
N GLY A 44 -3.98 12.35 13.89
CA GLY A 44 -4.26 12.28 15.33
C GLY A 44 -3.02 12.27 16.24
N ALA A 45 -1.81 12.29 15.65
CA ALA A 45 -0.55 12.32 16.40
C ALA A 45 -0.16 13.73 16.83
N ASP A 46 0.66 13.84 17.88
CA ASP A 46 1.23 15.09 18.37
C ASP A 46 2.68 14.94 18.82
N GLY A 47 3.38 16.06 19.03
CA GLY A 47 4.74 16.11 19.56
C GLY A 47 5.75 15.30 18.74
N GLN A 48 6.57 14.48 19.43
CA GLN A 48 7.62 13.67 18.80
C GLN A 48 7.04 12.58 17.89
N THR A 49 5.92 11.97 18.27
CA THR A 49 5.21 10.98 17.46
C THR A 49 4.84 11.55 16.11
N ALA A 50 4.24 12.74 16.06
CA ALA A 50 3.87 13.39 14.82
C ALA A 50 5.08 13.72 13.94
N LYS A 51 6.19 14.17 14.55
CA LYS A 51 7.43 14.50 13.83
C LYS A 51 8.07 13.28 13.17
N GLU A 52 8.20 12.17 13.90
CA GLU A 52 8.76 10.93 13.38
C GLU A 52 7.89 10.34 12.25
N MET A 53 6.58 10.35 12.44
CA MET A 53 5.64 9.91 11.41
C MET A 53 5.76 10.77 10.15
N GLN A 54 5.78 12.11 10.31
CA GLN A 54 5.93 13.04 9.18
C GLN A 54 7.20 12.78 8.37
N GLN A 55 8.33 12.57 9.06
CA GLN A 55 9.62 12.32 8.43
C GLN A 55 9.62 11.00 7.65
N VAL A 56 9.17 9.91 8.27
CA VAL A 56 9.14 8.58 7.64
C VAL A 56 8.15 8.51 6.48
N LEU A 57 7.05 9.25 6.57
CA LEU A 57 6.03 9.30 5.52
C LEU A 57 6.36 10.35 4.44
N HIS A 58 7.45 11.09 4.59
CA HIS A 58 7.89 12.17 3.68
C HIS A 58 6.83 13.27 3.47
N PHE A 59 5.97 13.54 4.46
CA PHE A 59 4.94 14.55 4.32
C PHE A 59 5.51 15.96 4.46
N GLU A 60 5.32 16.79 3.44
CA GLU A 60 5.82 18.16 3.37
C GLU A 60 4.76 19.22 3.73
N SER A 61 3.50 18.82 3.85
CA SER A 61 2.35 19.68 4.17
C SER A 61 1.80 19.37 5.55
N SER A 62 0.86 20.18 6.03
CA SER A 62 0.15 19.92 7.28
C SER A 62 -0.68 18.62 7.22
N SER A 63 -0.99 18.06 8.38
CA SER A 63 -1.78 16.82 8.45
C SER A 63 -3.16 16.97 7.80
N SER A 64 -3.80 18.12 7.97
CA SER A 64 -5.09 18.40 7.33
C SER A 64 -4.98 18.41 5.80
N GLU A 65 -3.96 19.07 5.24
CA GLU A 65 -3.73 19.12 3.80
C GLU A 65 -3.41 17.74 3.20
N VAL A 66 -2.60 16.94 3.90
CA VAL A 66 -2.26 15.58 3.47
C VAL A 66 -3.50 14.68 3.50
N MET A 67 -4.31 14.75 4.56
CA MET A 67 -5.56 13.98 4.66
C MET A 67 -6.53 14.38 3.54
N GLU A 68 -6.70 15.67 3.27
CA GLU A 68 -7.54 16.16 2.17
C GLU A 68 -7.03 15.72 0.79
N ALA A 69 -5.70 15.81 0.56
CA ALA A 69 -5.07 15.33 -0.67
C ALA A 69 -5.23 13.82 -0.86
N SER A 70 -5.14 13.05 0.23
CA SER A 70 -5.39 11.59 0.24
C SER A 70 -6.83 11.28 -0.16
N GLY A 71 -7.80 11.98 0.42
CA GLY A 71 -9.22 11.84 0.07
C GLY A 71 -9.50 12.17 -1.40
N LYS A 72 -8.92 13.25 -1.92
CA LYS A 72 -9.03 13.63 -3.35
C LYS A 72 -8.41 12.57 -4.26
N LEU A 73 -7.27 12.00 -3.87
CA LEU A 73 -6.62 10.92 -4.64
C LEU A 73 -7.48 9.65 -4.62
N ILE A 74 -8.03 9.27 -3.48
CA ILE A 74 -8.94 8.13 -3.36
C ILE A 74 -10.17 8.35 -4.24
N ALA A 75 -10.81 9.51 -4.18
CA ALA A 75 -11.97 9.82 -5.00
C ALA A 75 -11.65 9.74 -6.50
N ALA A 76 -10.48 10.25 -6.90
CA ALA A 76 -10.03 10.15 -8.29
C ALA A 76 -9.74 8.70 -8.71
N LEU A 77 -9.18 7.86 -7.84
CA LEU A 77 -8.92 6.44 -8.13
C LEU A 77 -10.19 5.60 -8.18
N THR A 78 -11.20 5.91 -7.36
CA THR A 78 -12.44 5.13 -7.24
C THR A 78 -13.58 5.64 -8.13
N ASP A 79 -13.28 6.50 -9.09
CA ASP A 79 -14.28 7.01 -10.05
C ASP A 79 -14.85 5.85 -10.88
N ARG A 80 -16.17 5.64 -10.72
CA ARG A 80 -16.91 4.54 -11.36
C ARG A 80 -17.18 4.76 -12.85
N SER A 81 -16.88 5.95 -13.39
CA SER A 81 -17.02 6.23 -14.81
C SER A 81 -15.91 5.57 -15.66
N ARG A 82 -14.84 5.06 -15.00
CA ARG A 82 -13.72 4.41 -15.65
C ARG A 82 -14.05 2.95 -16.02
N PRO A 83 -13.47 2.42 -17.11
CA PRO A 83 -13.66 1.02 -17.52
C PRO A 83 -12.88 0.03 -16.64
N ILE A 84 -12.32 0.46 -15.53
CA ILE A 84 -11.58 -0.34 -14.54
C ILE A 84 -12.29 -0.29 -13.19
N THR A 85 -12.11 -1.32 -12.38
CA THR A 85 -12.60 -1.33 -11.00
C THR A 85 -11.44 -1.04 -10.05
N PHE A 86 -11.49 0.14 -9.40
CA PHE A 86 -10.58 0.46 -8.32
C PHE A 86 -11.41 0.80 -7.08
N ARG A 87 -11.19 0.08 -5.99
CA ARG A 87 -11.89 0.31 -4.72
C ARG A 87 -10.86 0.56 -3.62
N VAL A 88 -11.11 1.60 -2.85
CA VAL A 88 -10.38 1.87 -1.61
C VAL A 88 -11.41 1.95 -0.50
N ALA A 89 -11.34 1.02 0.42
CA ALA A 89 -12.23 0.96 1.56
C ALA A 89 -11.46 1.37 2.82
N ASN A 90 -11.95 2.39 3.50
CA ASN A 90 -11.41 2.91 4.76
C ASN A 90 -12.45 2.80 5.85
N GLN A 91 -12.10 2.24 6.99
CA GLN A 91 -13.00 2.13 8.13
C GLN A 91 -12.23 2.22 9.44
N LEU A 92 -12.80 2.95 10.39
CA LEU A 92 -12.36 2.96 11.78
C LEU A 92 -13.31 2.09 12.60
N PHE A 93 -12.78 1.17 13.38
CA PHE A 93 -13.52 0.40 14.37
C PHE A 93 -13.02 0.81 15.75
N GLY A 94 -13.83 1.55 16.50
CA GLY A 94 -13.46 2.12 17.79
C GLY A 94 -14.19 1.45 18.96
N GLU A 95 -13.47 1.21 20.07
CA GLU A 95 -14.08 0.75 21.30
C GLU A 95 -15.15 1.75 21.77
N LYS A 96 -16.39 1.31 21.91
CA LYS A 96 -17.58 2.15 22.18
C LYS A 96 -17.49 2.97 23.47
N THR A 97 -16.67 2.52 24.43
CA THR A 97 -16.49 3.19 25.74
C THR A 97 -15.25 4.09 25.78
N TYR A 98 -14.53 4.22 24.67
CA TYR A 98 -13.29 5.00 24.63
C TYR A 98 -13.56 6.44 24.15
N PRO A 99 -12.98 7.47 24.79
CA PRO A 99 -13.31 8.87 24.53
C PRO A 99 -12.55 9.43 23.31
N PHE A 100 -12.99 9.05 22.12
CA PHE A 100 -12.42 9.60 20.89
C PHE A 100 -12.75 11.08 20.71
N GLU A 101 -11.80 11.84 20.16
CA GLU A 101 -11.95 13.26 19.88
C GLU A 101 -12.91 13.50 18.69
N PRO A 102 -14.00 14.26 18.87
CA PRO A 102 -14.99 14.52 17.81
C PRO A 102 -14.37 15.17 16.57
N SER A 103 -13.36 16.00 16.75
CA SER A 103 -12.63 16.67 15.66
C SER A 103 -11.91 15.67 14.77
N PHE A 104 -11.23 14.68 15.34
CA PHE A 104 -10.57 13.59 14.62
C PHE A 104 -11.59 12.76 13.83
N LEU A 105 -12.67 12.34 14.48
CA LEU A 105 -13.73 11.56 13.83
C LEU A 105 -14.36 12.30 12.65
N SER A 106 -14.63 13.58 12.82
CA SER A 106 -15.19 14.43 11.76
C SER A 106 -14.21 14.61 10.60
N GLN A 107 -12.93 14.77 10.88
CA GLN A 107 -11.89 14.96 9.88
C GLN A 107 -11.66 13.69 9.06
N THR A 108 -11.58 12.52 9.69
CA THR A 108 -11.40 11.23 9.01
C THR A 108 -12.63 10.87 8.18
N ALA A 109 -13.84 11.06 8.70
CA ALA A 109 -15.08 10.82 7.96
C ALA A 109 -15.16 11.69 6.69
N ARG A 110 -14.79 12.99 6.80
CA ARG A 110 -14.82 13.92 5.66
C ARG A 110 -13.74 13.65 4.63
N ALA A 111 -12.49 13.40 5.08
CA ALA A 111 -11.35 13.27 4.18
C ALA A 111 -11.32 11.90 3.47
N PHE A 112 -11.66 10.82 4.16
CA PHE A 112 -11.49 9.46 3.65
C PHE A 112 -12.79 8.69 3.45
N GLY A 113 -13.94 9.29 3.77
CA GLY A 113 -15.19 8.55 3.81
C GLY A 113 -15.15 7.41 4.84
N ALA A 114 -14.36 7.57 5.91
CA ALA A 114 -14.10 6.58 6.94
C ALA A 114 -14.80 6.94 8.27
N PRO A 115 -16.13 6.77 8.36
CA PRO A 115 -16.84 6.97 9.63
C PRO A 115 -16.38 5.92 10.65
N MET A 116 -16.38 6.28 11.94
CA MET A 116 -16.07 5.31 12.97
C MET A 116 -17.28 4.42 13.24
N GLN A 117 -17.09 3.11 13.15
CA GLN A 117 -18.02 2.11 13.66
C GLN A 117 -17.67 1.79 15.10
N GLN A 118 -18.62 2.01 16.01
CA GLN A 118 -18.45 1.63 17.42
C GLN A 118 -18.59 0.12 17.59
N VAL A 119 -17.63 -0.47 18.28
CA VAL A 119 -17.53 -1.91 18.54
C VAL A 119 -17.18 -2.18 20.00
N ASN A 120 -17.16 -3.43 20.40
CA ASN A 120 -16.83 -3.82 21.78
C ASN A 120 -15.60 -4.73 21.81
N PHE A 121 -14.42 -4.13 21.88
CA PHE A 121 -13.18 -4.89 22.05
C PHE A 121 -13.02 -5.42 23.48
N LYS A 122 -13.43 -4.67 24.49
CA LYS A 122 -13.18 -5.01 25.89
C LYS A 122 -13.77 -6.36 26.32
N THR A 123 -14.97 -6.68 25.88
CA THR A 123 -15.68 -7.89 26.31
C THR A 123 -16.10 -8.81 25.17
N ALA A 124 -15.91 -8.40 23.91
CA ALA A 124 -16.31 -9.14 22.71
C ALA A 124 -15.29 -8.98 21.58
N HIS A 125 -13.98 -9.01 21.88
CA HIS A 125 -12.92 -8.80 20.90
C HIS A 125 -12.93 -9.83 19.76
N GLU A 126 -13.20 -11.12 20.06
CA GLU A 126 -13.23 -12.15 19.01
C GLU A 126 -14.44 -12.02 18.07
N PRO A 127 -15.68 -11.79 18.53
CA PRO A 127 -16.78 -11.40 17.65
C PRO A 127 -16.48 -10.13 16.82
N THR A 128 -15.85 -9.13 17.44
CA THR A 128 -15.46 -7.89 16.76
C THR A 128 -14.41 -8.17 15.66
N ARG A 129 -13.42 -9.00 15.91
CA ARG A 129 -12.44 -9.43 14.91
C ARG A 129 -13.10 -10.04 13.68
N ARG A 130 -14.08 -10.93 13.88
CA ARG A 130 -14.83 -11.56 12.79
C ARG A 130 -15.63 -10.53 12.00
N LEU A 131 -16.31 -9.62 12.67
CA LEU A 131 -17.05 -8.53 12.05
C LEU A 131 -16.13 -7.68 11.14
N ILE A 132 -14.92 -7.35 11.62
CA ILE A 132 -13.95 -6.60 10.82
C ILE A 132 -13.49 -7.41 9.59
N ASN A 133 -13.19 -8.70 9.76
CA ASN A 133 -12.79 -9.55 8.65
C ASN A 133 -13.91 -9.71 7.62
N GLU A 134 -15.14 -9.94 8.03
CA GLU A 134 -16.31 -10.00 7.14
C GLU A 134 -16.50 -8.70 6.37
N TRP A 135 -16.31 -7.55 7.03
CA TRP A 135 -16.37 -6.26 6.34
C TRP A 135 -15.29 -6.15 5.26
N VAL A 136 -14.05 -6.55 5.55
CA VAL A 136 -12.94 -6.54 4.56
C VAL A 136 -13.23 -7.47 3.39
N GLU A 137 -13.70 -8.68 3.66
CA GLU A 137 -14.09 -9.66 2.64
C GLU A 137 -15.13 -9.07 1.67
N GLN A 138 -16.17 -8.42 2.20
CA GLN A 138 -17.20 -7.76 1.40
C GLN A 138 -16.63 -6.61 0.55
N GLN A 139 -15.72 -5.79 1.10
CA GLN A 139 -15.12 -4.68 0.36
C GLN A 139 -14.14 -5.11 -0.74
N THR A 140 -13.61 -6.34 -0.65
CA THR A 140 -12.56 -6.86 -1.55
C THR A 140 -13.03 -8.03 -2.41
N GLU A 141 -14.32 -8.20 -2.64
CA GLU A 141 -14.90 -9.30 -3.42
C GLU A 141 -14.37 -10.69 -2.95
N ASN A 142 -14.27 -10.89 -1.63
CA ASN A 142 -13.72 -12.06 -0.97
C ASN A 142 -12.25 -12.38 -1.34
N ARG A 143 -11.49 -11.39 -1.83
CA ARG A 143 -10.07 -11.57 -2.17
C ARG A 143 -9.16 -11.49 -0.97
N ILE A 144 -9.50 -10.65 0.02
CA ILE A 144 -8.76 -10.55 1.28
C ILE A 144 -9.62 -11.20 2.36
N GLN A 145 -9.23 -12.38 2.80
CA GLN A 145 -9.91 -13.14 3.85
C GLN A 145 -9.04 -13.18 5.10
N ASN A 146 -9.69 -13.19 6.27
CA ASN A 146 -9.02 -13.29 7.57
C ASN A 146 -7.86 -12.27 7.74
N LEU A 147 -8.07 -11.01 7.33
CA LEU A 147 -7.08 -9.94 7.43
C LEU A 147 -6.49 -9.85 8.84
N ILE A 148 -7.34 -9.89 9.87
CA ILE A 148 -6.91 -9.93 11.26
C ILE A 148 -6.87 -11.40 11.70
N PRO A 149 -5.67 -11.95 11.97
CA PRO A 149 -5.52 -13.34 12.41
C PRO A 149 -6.12 -13.55 13.81
N ASN A 150 -6.26 -14.80 14.19
CA ASN A 150 -6.69 -15.15 15.56
C ASN A 150 -5.78 -14.48 16.59
N ARG A 151 -6.38 -13.85 17.60
CA ARG A 151 -5.69 -13.06 18.63
C ARG A 151 -5.00 -11.78 18.10
N GLY A 152 -5.33 -11.32 16.89
CA GLY A 152 -4.82 -10.06 16.34
C GLY A 152 -5.47 -8.81 16.98
N VAL A 153 -6.56 -8.98 17.73
CA VAL A 153 -7.17 -7.98 18.62
C VAL A 153 -7.50 -8.62 19.96
N ASP A 154 -7.54 -7.81 21.01
CA ASP A 154 -7.77 -8.24 22.38
C ASP A 154 -8.61 -7.20 23.17
N SER A 155 -8.75 -7.41 24.48
CA SER A 155 -9.48 -6.51 25.39
C SER A 155 -8.79 -5.15 25.58
N GLU A 156 -7.50 -5.03 25.25
CA GLU A 156 -6.73 -3.78 25.31
C GLU A 156 -6.82 -2.98 24.01
N THR A 157 -7.32 -3.57 22.93
CA THR A 157 -7.53 -2.88 21.65
C THR A 157 -8.56 -1.75 21.81
N ARG A 158 -8.24 -0.56 21.32
CA ARG A 158 -9.11 0.62 21.37
C ARG A 158 -9.56 1.10 20.01
N LEU A 159 -8.72 0.92 19.01
CA LEU A 159 -8.98 1.36 17.65
C LEU A 159 -8.33 0.38 16.67
N VAL A 160 -9.09 -0.06 15.69
CA VAL A 160 -8.58 -0.72 14.48
C VAL A 160 -8.88 0.17 13.29
N LEU A 161 -7.87 0.49 12.55
CA LEU A 161 -7.93 1.29 11.34
C LEU A 161 -7.67 0.38 10.16
N VAL A 162 -8.66 0.22 9.30
CA VAL A 162 -8.58 -0.65 8.12
C VAL A 162 -8.52 0.19 6.87
N ASN A 163 -7.55 -0.13 6.01
CA ASN A 163 -7.53 0.29 4.63
C ASN A 163 -7.41 -0.96 3.75
N ALA A 164 -8.31 -1.13 2.80
CA ALA A 164 -8.27 -2.22 1.84
C ALA A 164 -8.35 -1.65 0.42
N VAL A 165 -7.49 -2.15 -0.46
CA VAL A 165 -7.46 -1.77 -1.87
C VAL A 165 -7.78 -2.99 -2.71
N TYR A 166 -8.71 -2.83 -3.65
CA TYR A 166 -9.03 -3.80 -4.68
C TYR A 166 -8.90 -3.15 -6.05
N PHE A 167 -8.19 -3.81 -6.95
CA PHE A 167 -8.01 -3.37 -8.32
C PHE A 167 -8.29 -4.52 -9.29
N LEU A 168 -9.09 -4.23 -10.31
CA LEU A 168 -9.33 -5.09 -11.46
C LEU A 168 -9.36 -4.23 -12.72
N GLY A 169 -8.49 -4.52 -13.67
CA GLY A 169 -8.42 -3.81 -14.94
C GLY A 169 -8.01 -4.73 -16.07
N ASP A 170 -8.66 -4.58 -17.21
CA ASP A 170 -8.23 -5.21 -18.43
C ASP A 170 -7.16 -4.37 -19.12
N TRP A 171 -6.25 -5.02 -19.85
CA TRP A 171 -5.25 -4.31 -20.66
C TRP A 171 -5.90 -3.49 -21.77
N ALA A 172 -5.48 -2.26 -21.97
CA ALA A 172 -5.91 -1.47 -23.14
C ALA A 172 -5.63 -2.20 -24.47
N ALA A 173 -4.61 -3.05 -24.47
CA ALA A 173 -4.25 -3.93 -25.57
C ALA A 173 -4.11 -5.38 -25.03
N PRO A 174 -5.18 -6.19 -25.05
CA PRO A 174 -5.17 -7.53 -24.48
C PRO A 174 -4.19 -8.48 -25.15
N PHE A 175 -3.62 -9.40 -24.37
CA PHE A 175 -2.86 -10.52 -24.90
C PHE A 175 -3.83 -11.62 -25.37
N ASP A 176 -3.53 -12.23 -26.51
CA ASP A 176 -4.26 -13.36 -27.01
C ASP A 176 -3.95 -14.61 -26.17
N LYS A 177 -4.95 -15.13 -25.46
CA LYS A 177 -4.79 -16.32 -24.60
C LYS A 177 -4.33 -17.54 -25.37
N GLN A 178 -4.71 -17.66 -26.65
CA GLN A 178 -4.30 -18.80 -27.49
C GLN A 178 -2.83 -18.76 -27.89
N ARG A 179 -2.18 -17.58 -27.75
CA ARG A 179 -0.74 -17.39 -27.99
C ARG A 179 0.10 -17.51 -26.73
N THR A 180 -0.51 -17.83 -25.58
CA THR A 180 0.23 -18.11 -24.36
C THR A 180 0.93 -19.44 -24.49
N GLN A 181 2.26 -19.43 -24.46
CA GLN A 181 3.09 -20.62 -24.63
C GLN A 181 4.15 -20.73 -23.53
N PRO A 182 4.60 -21.94 -23.19
CA PRO A 182 5.73 -22.15 -22.30
C PRO A 182 7.01 -21.51 -22.88
N ASN A 183 7.64 -20.58 -22.16
CA ASN A 183 8.92 -19.98 -22.52
C ASN A 183 9.90 -20.06 -21.35
N PRO A 184 11.21 -20.06 -21.62
CA PRO A 184 12.23 -20.03 -20.59
C PRO A 184 12.10 -18.80 -19.69
N PHE A 185 12.21 -19.01 -18.38
CA PHE A 185 12.31 -17.95 -17.37
C PHE A 185 13.54 -18.22 -16.48
N HIS A 186 14.45 -17.29 -16.42
CA HIS A 186 15.69 -17.43 -15.68
C HIS A 186 15.48 -17.03 -14.21
N LEU A 187 15.57 -18.00 -13.31
CA LEU A 187 15.61 -17.75 -11.86
C LEU A 187 17.02 -17.31 -11.41
N SER A 188 18.03 -17.77 -12.13
CA SER A 188 19.42 -17.37 -12.00
C SER A 188 20.16 -17.68 -13.31
N PRO A 189 21.41 -17.28 -13.49
CA PRO A 189 22.20 -17.63 -14.68
C PRO A 189 22.29 -19.14 -14.96
N SER A 190 22.21 -19.97 -13.90
CA SER A 190 22.31 -21.44 -13.99
C SER A 190 20.99 -22.17 -13.80
N ASN A 191 19.89 -21.48 -13.51
CA ASN A 191 18.60 -22.10 -13.23
C ASN A 191 17.49 -21.46 -14.09
N THR A 192 16.97 -22.23 -15.02
CA THR A 192 15.90 -21.81 -15.94
C THR A 192 14.72 -22.76 -15.81
N ILE A 193 13.53 -22.19 -15.70
CA ILE A 193 12.28 -22.94 -15.69
C ILE A 193 11.41 -22.56 -16.90
N SER A 194 10.46 -23.39 -17.25
CA SER A 194 9.48 -23.09 -18.30
C SER A 194 8.20 -22.55 -17.66
N VAL A 195 7.74 -21.39 -18.09
CA VAL A 195 6.54 -20.74 -17.56
C VAL A 195 5.57 -20.32 -18.68
N PRO A 196 4.25 -20.37 -18.44
CA PRO A 196 3.27 -19.83 -19.39
C PRO A 196 3.55 -18.34 -19.63
N THR A 197 3.83 -17.98 -20.87
CA THR A 197 4.25 -16.63 -21.25
C THR A 197 3.31 -16.08 -22.32
N MET A 198 2.74 -14.93 -22.02
CA MET A 198 1.91 -14.16 -22.95
C MET A 198 2.80 -13.31 -23.83
N SER A 199 2.51 -13.20 -25.12
CA SER A 199 3.28 -12.37 -26.04
C SER A 199 2.41 -11.57 -26.98
N ARG A 200 2.92 -10.36 -27.34
CA ARG A 200 2.27 -9.45 -28.26
C ARG A 200 3.25 -8.44 -28.84
N THR A 201 3.11 -8.09 -30.13
CA THR A 201 3.77 -6.91 -30.70
C THR A 201 2.81 -5.72 -30.70
N GLY A 202 3.28 -4.56 -30.33
CA GLY A 202 2.49 -3.33 -30.30
C GLY A 202 3.33 -2.08 -30.07
N SER A 203 2.69 -0.92 -30.11
CA SER A 203 3.32 0.35 -29.74
C SER A 203 3.15 0.54 -28.25
N TYR A 204 4.26 0.59 -27.51
CA TYR A 204 4.30 0.75 -26.05
C TYR A 204 5.29 1.85 -25.68
N ARG A 205 5.11 2.45 -24.53
CA ARG A 205 6.10 3.37 -23.98
C ARG A 205 7.18 2.57 -23.25
N ILE A 206 8.43 2.78 -23.68
CA ILE A 206 9.61 2.08 -23.18
C ILE A 206 10.76 3.06 -22.96
N ALA A 207 11.62 2.79 -22.00
CA ALA A 207 12.87 3.49 -21.77
C ALA A 207 13.91 2.54 -21.20
N SER A 208 15.17 2.69 -21.63
CA SER A 208 16.30 1.96 -21.06
C SER A 208 17.31 2.95 -20.49
N LYS A 209 17.73 2.72 -19.25
CA LYS A 209 18.71 3.57 -18.56
C LYS A 209 19.43 2.77 -17.47
N ASP A 210 20.75 2.93 -17.41
CA ASP A 210 21.61 2.40 -16.36
C ASP A 210 21.41 0.89 -16.06
N GLY A 211 21.28 0.08 -17.11
CA GLY A 211 21.16 -1.37 -17.02
C GLY A 211 19.78 -1.89 -16.62
N VAL A 212 18.75 -1.07 -16.76
CA VAL A 212 17.36 -1.47 -16.62
C VAL A 212 16.50 -0.95 -17.77
N THR A 213 15.50 -1.74 -18.16
CA THR A 213 14.49 -1.35 -19.14
C THR A 213 13.13 -1.28 -18.48
N ALA A 214 12.44 -0.14 -18.62
CA ALA A 214 11.06 0.06 -18.15
C ALA A 214 10.09 -0.02 -19.33
N LEU A 215 9.02 -0.78 -19.15
CA LEU A 215 7.91 -0.92 -20.10
C LEU A 215 6.61 -0.50 -19.44
N GLU A 216 5.84 0.37 -20.07
CA GLU A 216 4.52 0.76 -19.64
C GLU A 216 3.43 -0.01 -20.38
N LEU A 217 2.57 -0.68 -19.62
CA LEU A 217 1.38 -1.39 -20.10
C LEU A 217 0.14 -0.67 -19.58
N PRO A 218 -0.58 0.07 -20.42
CA PRO A 218 -1.79 0.77 -20.00
C PRO A 218 -2.95 -0.23 -19.79
N TYR A 219 -3.76 0.06 -18.78
CA TYR A 219 -5.08 -0.54 -18.62
C TYR A 219 -6.12 0.18 -19.47
N GLU A 220 -7.27 -0.45 -19.68
CA GLU A 220 -8.39 0.14 -20.41
C GLU A 220 -8.74 1.51 -19.81
N GLY A 221 -8.99 2.51 -20.68
CA GLY A 221 -9.18 3.90 -20.29
C GLY A 221 -7.89 4.73 -20.25
N ASN A 222 -6.71 4.13 -20.23
CA ASN A 222 -5.37 4.77 -20.24
C ASN A 222 -5.09 5.72 -19.04
N ASP A 223 -5.88 5.64 -17.97
CA ASP A 223 -5.69 6.44 -16.77
C ASP A 223 -4.73 5.78 -15.76
N LEU A 224 -4.60 4.48 -15.84
CA LEU A 224 -3.68 3.67 -15.03
C LEU A 224 -2.86 2.77 -15.94
N SER A 225 -1.65 2.45 -15.49
CA SER A 225 -0.75 1.54 -16.20
C SER A 225 0.05 0.69 -15.22
N MET A 226 0.47 -0.49 -15.67
CA MET A 226 1.54 -1.25 -15.03
C MET A 226 2.87 -0.84 -15.65
N ILE A 227 3.85 -0.52 -14.83
CA ILE A 227 5.22 -0.31 -15.27
C ILE A 227 6.05 -1.50 -14.82
N ILE A 228 6.65 -2.20 -15.76
CA ILE A 228 7.56 -3.32 -15.53
C ILE A 228 8.97 -2.78 -15.67
N VAL A 229 9.80 -2.97 -14.65
CA VAL A 229 11.23 -2.65 -14.70
C VAL A 229 12.00 -3.97 -14.73
N LEU A 230 12.68 -4.19 -15.84
CA LEU A 230 13.45 -5.40 -16.09
C LEU A 230 14.94 -5.05 -16.10
N PRO A 231 15.78 -5.67 -15.25
CA PRO A 231 17.22 -5.60 -15.37
C PRO A 231 17.72 -6.24 -16.68
N ASP A 232 18.70 -5.63 -17.32
CA ASP A 232 19.29 -6.17 -18.56
C ASP A 232 20.10 -7.44 -18.31
N ALA A 233 20.72 -7.55 -17.12
CA ALA A 233 21.43 -8.75 -16.69
C ALA A 233 20.49 -9.75 -16.01
N VAL A 234 20.64 -11.04 -16.27
CA VAL A 234 19.83 -12.14 -15.69
C VAL A 234 19.87 -12.13 -14.14
N ASP A 235 21.00 -11.77 -13.57
CA ASP A 235 21.25 -11.67 -12.12
C ASP A 235 21.23 -10.21 -11.61
N GLY A 236 20.73 -9.28 -12.42
CA GLY A 236 20.74 -7.85 -12.15
C GLY A 236 19.68 -7.35 -11.17
N LEU A 237 18.76 -8.19 -10.67
CA LEU A 237 17.62 -7.76 -9.86
C LEU A 237 18.05 -7.04 -8.58
N ASP A 238 18.97 -7.61 -7.82
CA ASP A 238 19.42 -7.03 -6.54
C ASP A 238 20.12 -5.67 -6.76
N ALA A 239 20.92 -5.55 -7.81
CA ALA A 239 21.59 -4.30 -8.18
C ALA A 239 20.54 -3.23 -8.61
N ALA A 240 19.58 -3.61 -9.42
CA ALA A 240 18.50 -2.72 -9.86
C ALA A 240 17.66 -2.22 -8.67
N LEU A 241 17.27 -3.12 -7.77
CA LEU A 241 16.48 -2.79 -6.57
C LEU A 241 17.27 -1.91 -5.59
N SER A 242 18.54 -2.19 -5.38
CA SER A 242 19.41 -1.44 -4.46
C SER A 242 19.68 -0.01 -4.95
N SER A 243 19.64 0.22 -6.25
CA SER A 243 19.89 1.51 -6.88
C SER A 243 18.61 2.30 -7.21
N MET A 244 17.44 1.69 -7.04
CA MET A 244 16.17 2.33 -7.36
C MET A 244 15.68 3.20 -6.20
N ASP A 245 15.56 4.49 -6.46
CA ASP A 245 14.94 5.49 -5.59
C ASP A 245 13.89 6.30 -6.36
N GLU A 246 13.25 7.25 -5.69
CA GLU A 246 12.22 8.10 -6.32
C GLU A 246 12.77 8.96 -7.46
N THR A 247 14.02 9.41 -7.36
CA THR A 247 14.67 10.22 -8.39
C THR A 247 14.91 9.39 -9.66
N ARG A 248 15.54 8.23 -9.51
CA ARG A 248 15.79 7.31 -10.62
C ARG A 248 14.51 6.79 -11.24
N TRP A 249 13.51 6.45 -10.42
CA TRP A 249 12.17 6.09 -10.88
C TRP A 249 11.57 7.20 -11.77
N ARG A 250 11.62 8.45 -11.32
CA ARG A 250 11.10 9.60 -12.08
C ARG A 250 11.86 9.83 -13.37
N GLU A 251 13.17 9.73 -13.36
CA GLU A 251 13.99 9.85 -14.56
C GLU A 251 13.64 8.76 -15.58
N LEU A 252 13.52 7.52 -15.14
CA LEU A 252 13.18 6.38 -15.98
C LEU A 252 11.77 6.55 -16.59
N THR A 253 10.79 6.91 -15.77
CA THR A 253 9.39 7.07 -16.23
C THR A 253 9.18 8.29 -17.10
N ASN A 254 9.92 9.39 -16.88
CA ASN A 254 9.90 10.56 -17.77
C ASN A 254 10.59 10.28 -19.11
N GLY A 255 11.50 9.33 -19.17
CA GLY A 255 12.17 8.91 -20.39
C GLY A 255 11.35 7.98 -21.29
N LEU A 256 10.18 7.52 -20.83
CA LEU A 256 9.34 6.60 -21.58
C LEU A 256 8.85 7.24 -22.89
N SER A 257 9.12 6.61 -24.03
CA SER A 257 8.70 7.01 -25.38
C SER A 257 8.08 5.86 -26.14
N HIS A 258 7.19 6.16 -27.09
CA HIS A 258 6.52 5.15 -27.90
C HIS A 258 7.46 4.49 -28.90
N GLU A 259 7.54 3.17 -28.81
CA GLU A 259 8.29 2.34 -29.75
C GLU A 259 7.48 1.10 -30.15
N SER A 260 7.83 0.49 -31.30
CA SER A 260 7.28 -0.82 -31.66
C SER A 260 8.04 -1.91 -30.90
N VAL A 261 7.37 -2.57 -29.97
CA VAL A 261 7.99 -3.55 -29.05
C VAL A 261 7.28 -4.89 -29.17
N TRP A 262 8.06 -5.96 -29.26
CA TRP A 262 7.57 -7.30 -28.96
C TRP A 262 7.67 -7.56 -27.47
N VAL A 263 6.52 -7.63 -26.81
CA VAL A 263 6.39 -7.84 -25.35
C VAL A 263 6.16 -9.31 -25.08
N SER A 264 6.90 -9.85 -24.12
CA SER A 264 6.79 -11.24 -23.66
C SER A 264 6.81 -11.26 -22.12
N ILE A 265 5.71 -11.65 -21.49
CA ILE A 265 5.53 -11.55 -20.03
C ILE A 265 4.97 -12.87 -19.51
N PRO A 266 5.58 -13.44 -18.46
CA PRO A 266 5.01 -14.58 -17.77
C PRO A 266 3.59 -14.28 -17.24
N SER A 267 2.69 -15.23 -17.37
CA SER A 267 1.43 -15.21 -16.62
C SER A 267 1.72 -15.68 -15.19
N PHE A 268 1.48 -14.84 -14.20
CA PHE A 268 1.83 -15.16 -12.81
C PHE A 268 0.70 -14.81 -11.84
N LYS A 269 0.72 -15.45 -10.70
CA LYS A 269 -0.13 -15.15 -9.54
C LYS A 269 0.77 -14.98 -8.32
N LEU A 270 0.57 -13.89 -7.57
CA LEU A 270 1.27 -13.65 -6.31
C LEU A 270 0.26 -13.76 -5.17
N GLU A 271 0.49 -14.69 -4.27
CA GLU A 271 -0.31 -14.89 -3.06
C GLU A 271 0.65 -14.87 -1.86
N PRO A 272 0.63 -13.80 -1.04
CA PRO A 272 1.42 -13.77 0.17
C PRO A 272 1.00 -14.89 1.12
N SER A 273 1.97 -15.65 1.64
CA SER A 273 1.71 -16.76 2.56
C SER A 273 1.28 -16.30 3.97
N ALA A 274 1.54 -15.04 4.31
CA ALA A 274 1.20 -14.44 5.59
C ALA A 274 1.06 -12.92 5.46
N PRO A 275 0.30 -12.28 6.35
CA PRO A 275 0.26 -10.81 6.46
C PRO A 275 1.65 -10.24 6.73
N MET A 276 1.96 -9.14 6.07
CA MET A 276 3.22 -8.43 6.23
C MET A 276 3.12 -7.47 7.42
N ARG A 277 4.04 -7.59 8.36
CA ARG A 277 4.13 -6.68 9.51
C ARG A 277 4.98 -5.46 9.16
N LEU A 278 4.44 -4.27 9.40
CA LEU A 278 5.10 -3.01 9.09
C LEU A 278 5.80 -2.36 10.30
N SER A 279 5.51 -2.83 11.51
CA SER A 279 6.04 -2.21 12.74
C SER A 279 7.57 -2.18 12.78
N THR A 280 8.25 -3.27 12.45
CA THR A 280 9.72 -3.32 12.41
C THR A 280 10.31 -2.45 11.30
N PRO A 281 9.90 -2.57 10.03
CA PRO A 281 10.36 -1.69 8.95
C PRO A 281 10.17 -0.20 9.25
N LEU A 282 9.02 0.21 9.77
CA LEU A 282 8.73 1.62 10.07
C LEU A 282 9.58 2.14 11.24
N ARG A 283 9.83 1.32 12.28
CA ARG A 283 10.75 1.66 13.37
C ARG A 283 12.20 1.84 12.89
N GLU A 284 12.64 0.99 11.98
CA GLU A 284 13.97 1.09 11.36
C GLU A 284 14.11 2.34 10.49
N LEU A 285 13.03 2.81 9.86
CA LEU A 285 13.00 4.08 9.13
C LEU A 285 12.97 5.30 10.07
N GLY A 286 12.70 5.10 11.35
CA GLY A 286 12.72 6.19 12.35
C GLY A 286 11.39 6.44 13.06
N MET A 287 10.31 5.80 12.69
CA MET A 287 9.00 5.91 13.36
C MET A 287 8.99 5.04 14.62
N ARG A 288 9.65 5.48 15.68
CA ARG A 288 9.84 4.69 16.91
C ARG A 288 8.80 5.00 17.96
N THR A 289 8.57 6.29 18.20
CA THR A 289 7.70 6.76 19.28
C THR A 289 6.26 6.32 19.10
N ALA A 290 5.75 6.26 17.88
CA ALA A 290 4.38 5.81 17.58
C ALA A 290 4.08 4.39 18.09
N PHE A 291 5.09 3.54 18.17
CA PHE A 291 4.99 2.15 18.64
C PHE A 291 5.40 1.98 20.11
N ASP A 292 5.77 3.03 20.81
CA ASP A 292 6.16 2.98 22.21
C ASP A 292 4.96 3.28 23.12
N ARG A 293 4.48 2.29 23.83
CA ARG A 293 3.32 2.40 24.73
C ARG A 293 3.43 3.55 25.75
N ARG A 294 4.65 3.92 26.15
CA ARG A 294 4.87 4.95 27.17
C ARG A 294 4.97 6.36 26.59
N ASN A 295 5.54 6.47 25.40
CA ASN A 295 5.93 7.73 24.79
C ASN A 295 5.07 8.13 23.59
N ALA A 296 4.25 7.22 23.05
CA ALA A 296 3.34 7.53 21.95
C ALA A 296 2.35 8.62 22.36
N ASN A 297 2.18 9.59 21.46
CA ASN A 297 1.26 10.69 21.65
C ASN A 297 0.27 10.78 20.50
N PHE A 298 -0.91 10.21 20.71
CA PHE A 298 -2.07 10.28 19.82
C PHE A 298 -3.23 11.04 20.46
N SER A 299 -2.91 12.07 21.23
CA SER A 299 -3.88 12.85 22.01
C SER A 299 -4.95 13.52 21.15
N LYS A 300 -4.68 13.73 19.84
CA LYS A 300 -5.68 14.25 18.90
C LYS A 300 -6.64 13.17 18.37
N ILE A 301 -6.33 11.86 18.54
CA ILE A 301 -7.29 10.77 18.34
C ILE A 301 -8.17 10.61 19.57
N ALA A 302 -7.54 10.55 20.74
CA ALA A 302 -8.21 10.44 22.03
C ALA A 302 -7.27 10.87 23.16
N ASN A 303 -7.80 11.55 24.15
CA ASN A 303 -7.04 11.98 25.32
C ASN A 303 -7.67 11.44 26.60
N PRO A 304 -7.53 10.12 26.89
CA PRO A 304 -8.13 9.51 28.06
C PRO A 304 -7.53 10.06 29.36
N PRO A 305 -8.33 10.18 30.44
CA PRO A 305 -7.84 10.68 31.73
C PRO A 305 -6.71 9.84 32.34
N ASN A 306 -6.77 8.51 32.13
CA ASN A 306 -5.70 7.61 32.58
C ASN A 306 -4.60 7.51 31.53
N PRO A 307 -3.34 7.90 31.84
CA PRO A 307 -2.23 7.79 30.92
C PRO A 307 -1.92 6.36 30.43
N GLN A 308 -2.30 5.34 31.22
CA GLN A 308 -2.10 3.93 30.82
C GLN A 308 -3.04 3.49 29.67
N ASP A 309 -4.14 4.21 29.47
CA ASP A 309 -5.10 3.96 28.40
C ASP A 309 -4.76 4.73 27.09
N ARG A 310 -3.64 5.46 27.04
CA ARG A 310 -3.22 6.20 25.84
C ARG A 310 -2.96 5.27 24.67
N LEU A 311 -3.27 5.77 23.47
CA LEU A 311 -3.08 5.02 22.24
C LEU A 311 -1.60 4.93 21.83
N TYR A 312 -1.24 3.79 21.29
CA TYR A 312 -0.01 3.54 20.56
C TYR A 312 -0.30 2.56 19.42
N ILE A 313 0.57 2.47 18.42
CA ILE A 313 0.43 1.49 17.35
C ILE A 313 1.04 0.18 17.84
N SER A 314 0.25 -0.90 17.87
CA SER A 314 0.73 -2.24 18.23
C SER A 314 1.26 -3.02 17.01
N GLU A 315 0.52 -2.95 15.91
CA GLU A 315 0.85 -3.61 14.63
C GLU A 315 0.36 -2.80 13.42
#